data_14d7420c6c9ed6dec255bd356d544214
#
_entry.id   14d7420c6c9ed6dec255bd356d544214
#
_cell.length_a   1.000
_cell.length_b   1.000
_cell.length_c   1.000
_cell.angle_alpha   90.00
_cell.angle_beta   90.00
_cell.angle_gamma   90.00
#
_symmetry.space_group_name_H-M   'P 1'
#
loop_
_entity.id
_entity.type
_entity.pdbx_description
1 polymer ?
#
loop_
_entity_poly.entity_id
_entity_poly.type
_entity_poly.pdbx_seq_one_letter_code
_entity_poly.pdbx_strand_id
1 'polypeptide(L)'
;MGKIVAIANQKGGVGKTTTCINLAASMAATKRKVLVIDLDPQGNATMASGVDKYMVDATAYDLLVEETPFDQVVCTQTTGKYDLIAAYGDVTAAEIKLMEVFAREVRLKNALSTVRDNYDFIFIDCPPSLNLLTINAMAAADSVLVPMQCEYFALEGLTALMDTISKLAAVVNENLKIEGLLRTMYDPRNRLSNEVSDQLKKHFGNKVYRTVIPRNVRLAEAPSHGKPAMYYDKYSAGAKAYLALAGEMLRREEIPV
;
A
#
# COMPACT_ATOMS: atom_id res chain seq x y z
N MET A 1 -15.70 6.25 9.81
CA MET A 1 -14.28 6.67 9.87
C MET A 1 -13.50 5.85 8.84
N GLY A 2 -12.80 6.50 7.90
CA GLY A 2 -12.08 5.83 6.83
C GLY A 2 -10.97 4.91 7.37
N LYS A 3 -10.78 3.75 6.78
CA LYS A 3 -9.73 2.80 7.16
C LYS A 3 -8.42 3.13 6.45
N ILE A 4 -7.33 3.31 7.20
CA ILE A 4 -6.00 3.60 6.67
C ILE A 4 -5.16 2.31 6.70
N VAL A 5 -4.66 1.88 5.54
CA VAL A 5 -3.88 0.65 5.38
C VAL A 5 -2.53 0.99 4.74
N ALA A 6 -1.44 0.79 5.47
CA ALA A 6 -0.10 0.87 4.92
C ALA A 6 0.25 -0.42 4.17
N ILE A 7 0.80 -0.33 2.96
CA ILE A 7 1.25 -1.47 2.18
C ILE A 7 2.77 -1.51 2.24
N ALA A 8 3.32 -2.37 3.07
CA ALA A 8 4.73 -2.35 3.42
C ALA A 8 5.40 -3.73 3.35
N ASN A 9 6.62 -3.75 2.90
CA ASN A 9 7.56 -4.87 3.01
C ASN A 9 8.97 -4.33 2.72
N GLN A 10 9.96 -4.76 3.51
CA GLN A 10 11.36 -4.35 3.33
C GLN A 10 11.98 -4.94 2.05
N LYS A 11 11.44 -6.05 1.53
CA LYS A 11 11.90 -6.65 0.30
C LYS A 11 11.38 -5.86 -0.91
N GLY A 12 12.30 -5.43 -1.79
CA GLY A 12 11.96 -4.85 -3.08
C GLY A 12 11.31 -5.86 -4.02
N GLY A 13 10.46 -5.39 -4.95
CA GLY A 13 9.89 -6.22 -6.02
C GLY A 13 8.81 -7.23 -5.59
N VAL A 14 8.30 -7.19 -4.36
CA VAL A 14 7.24 -8.11 -3.87
C VAL A 14 5.84 -7.69 -4.29
N GLY A 15 5.68 -6.58 -5.01
CA GLY A 15 4.41 -6.10 -5.52
C GLY A 15 3.65 -5.16 -4.57
N LYS A 16 4.34 -4.35 -3.75
CA LYS A 16 3.72 -3.32 -2.89
C LYS A 16 2.90 -2.34 -3.72
N THR A 17 3.55 -1.59 -4.60
CA THR A 17 2.92 -0.62 -5.51
C THR A 17 1.82 -1.25 -6.36
N THR A 18 2.10 -2.42 -6.96
CA THR A 18 1.11 -3.16 -7.75
C THR A 18 -0.13 -3.49 -6.90
N THR A 19 0.07 -3.90 -5.64
CA THR A 19 -1.04 -4.17 -4.71
C THR A 19 -1.78 -2.89 -4.37
N CYS A 20 -1.08 -1.81 -4.05
CA CYS A 20 -1.68 -0.53 -3.68
C CYS A 20 -2.65 -0.03 -4.75
N ILE A 21 -2.17 0.15 -5.97
CA ILE A 21 -2.98 0.72 -7.06
C ILE A 21 -4.11 -0.20 -7.53
N ASN A 22 -3.87 -1.51 -7.60
CA ASN A 22 -4.89 -2.45 -8.09
C ASN A 22 -5.97 -2.74 -7.03
N LEU A 23 -5.60 -2.79 -5.75
CA LEU A 23 -6.56 -2.90 -4.65
C LEU A 23 -7.39 -1.63 -4.54
N ALA A 24 -6.77 -0.44 -4.61
CA ALA A 24 -7.46 0.85 -4.62
C ALA A 24 -8.49 0.94 -5.77
N ALA A 25 -8.09 0.60 -7.00
CA ALA A 25 -8.99 0.59 -8.15
C ALA A 25 -10.13 -0.43 -7.98
N SER A 26 -9.85 -1.60 -7.39
CA SER A 26 -10.86 -2.63 -7.13
C SER A 26 -11.85 -2.18 -6.05
N MET A 27 -11.41 -1.48 -5.01
CA MET A 27 -12.28 -0.87 -4.00
C MET A 27 -13.15 0.25 -4.60
N ALA A 28 -12.56 1.14 -5.40
CA ALA A 28 -13.29 2.19 -6.10
C ALA A 28 -14.39 1.60 -7.02
N ALA A 29 -14.11 0.48 -7.69
CA ALA A 29 -15.11 -0.23 -8.50
C ALA A 29 -16.29 -0.78 -7.67
N THR A 30 -16.13 -0.98 -6.36
CA THR A 30 -17.22 -1.32 -5.43
C THR A 30 -17.94 -0.09 -4.86
N LYS A 31 -17.77 1.09 -5.47
CA LYS A 31 -18.34 2.39 -5.06
C LYS A 31 -17.81 2.92 -3.72
N ARG A 32 -16.63 2.51 -3.30
CA ARG A 32 -15.95 3.08 -2.15
C ARG A 32 -15.16 4.32 -2.57
N LYS A 33 -15.15 5.33 -1.70
CA LYS A 33 -14.27 6.49 -1.84
C LYS A 33 -12.88 6.11 -1.37
N VAL A 34 -11.89 6.19 -2.24
CA VAL A 34 -10.54 5.70 -1.97
C VAL A 34 -9.52 6.80 -2.22
N LEU A 35 -8.56 6.92 -1.31
CA LEU A 35 -7.34 7.72 -1.46
C LEU A 35 -6.14 6.78 -1.54
N VAL A 36 -5.22 7.04 -2.45
CA VAL A 36 -3.88 6.45 -2.49
C VAL A 36 -2.87 7.52 -2.11
N ILE A 37 -1.89 7.17 -1.29
CA ILE A 37 -0.76 8.03 -0.95
C ILE A 37 0.50 7.30 -1.39
N ASP A 38 1.20 7.86 -2.36
CA ASP A 38 2.50 7.37 -2.81
C ASP A 38 3.59 7.99 -1.91
N LEU A 39 4.32 7.17 -1.16
CA LEU A 39 5.47 7.59 -0.35
C LEU A 39 6.80 7.07 -0.89
N ASP A 40 6.78 6.35 -2.02
CA ASP A 40 8.02 5.91 -2.66
C ASP A 40 8.58 7.04 -3.53
N PRO A 41 9.81 7.54 -3.28
CA PRO A 41 10.43 8.58 -4.11
C PRO A 41 10.53 8.24 -5.60
N GLN A 42 10.40 6.96 -5.95
CA GLN A 42 10.36 6.55 -7.35
C GLN A 42 9.07 6.99 -8.06
N GLY A 43 7.99 7.30 -7.33
CA GLY A 43 6.72 7.74 -7.90
C GLY A 43 6.05 6.70 -8.79
N ASN A 44 6.23 5.41 -8.47
CA ASN A 44 5.71 4.32 -9.29
C ASN A 44 4.20 4.18 -9.16
N ALA A 45 3.60 4.40 -7.98
CA ALA A 45 2.16 4.41 -7.81
C ALA A 45 1.54 5.61 -8.53
N THR A 46 2.21 6.75 -8.52
CA THR A 46 1.81 7.97 -9.23
C THR A 46 1.70 7.72 -10.73
N MET A 47 2.78 7.25 -11.36
CA MET A 47 2.78 6.95 -12.80
C MET A 47 1.76 5.86 -13.17
N ALA A 48 1.65 4.82 -12.38
CA ALA A 48 0.71 3.73 -12.63
C ALA A 48 -0.76 4.12 -12.41
N SER A 49 -1.01 5.26 -11.78
CA SER A 49 -2.34 5.87 -11.63
C SER A 49 -2.70 6.83 -12.77
N GLY A 50 -1.83 6.99 -13.77
CA GLY A 50 -2.03 7.87 -14.92
C GLY A 50 -1.72 9.34 -14.64
N VAL A 51 -1.04 9.63 -13.54
CA VAL A 51 -0.57 10.97 -13.20
C VAL A 51 0.92 11.07 -13.57
N ASP A 52 1.25 12.06 -14.41
CA ASP A 52 2.64 12.32 -14.77
C ASP A 52 3.35 13.01 -13.60
N LYS A 53 4.23 12.27 -12.91
CA LYS A 53 4.95 12.75 -11.75
C LYS A 53 5.87 13.96 -12.02
N TYR A 54 6.21 14.21 -13.28
CA TYR A 54 7.02 15.38 -13.69
C TYR A 54 6.19 16.66 -13.87
N MET A 55 4.85 16.52 -13.88
CA MET A 55 3.91 17.62 -14.16
C MET A 55 2.99 17.91 -12.96
N VAL A 56 3.22 17.30 -11.80
CA VAL A 56 2.46 17.59 -10.58
C VAL A 56 3.01 18.86 -9.93
N ASP A 57 2.10 19.72 -9.46
CA ASP A 57 2.46 20.98 -8.78
C ASP A 57 2.86 20.76 -7.31
N ALA A 58 2.33 19.69 -6.69
CA ALA A 58 2.59 19.35 -5.29
C ALA A 58 2.58 17.83 -5.07
N THR A 59 3.34 17.37 -4.10
CA THR A 59 3.59 15.94 -3.81
C THR A 59 3.42 15.63 -2.32
N ALA A 60 3.67 14.39 -1.93
CA ALA A 60 3.76 13.99 -0.54
C ALA A 60 4.83 14.77 0.25
N TYR A 61 5.84 15.34 -0.42
CA TYR A 61 6.81 16.24 0.20
C TYR A 61 6.11 17.48 0.77
N ASP A 62 5.31 18.15 -0.05
CA ASP A 62 4.62 19.39 0.33
C ASP A 62 3.64 19.14 1.49
N LEU A 63 2.96 17.98 1.46
CA LEU A 63 2.07 17.58 2.54
C LEU A 63 2.80 17.33 3.87
N LEU A 64 3.96 16.64 3.82
CA LEU A 64 4.67 16.19 5.01
C LEU A 64 5.59 17.25 5.61
N VAL A 65 6.25 18.05 4.76
CA VAL A 65 7.29 19.00 5.15
C VAL A 65 6.74 20.42 5.22
N GLU A 66 6.10 20.86 4.14
CA GLU A 66 5.62 22.25 3.99
C GLU A 66 4.23 22.47 4.61
N GLU A 67 3.57 21.41 5.11
CA GLU A 67 2.19 21.45 5.65
C GLU A 67 1.18 22.04 4.65
N THR A 68 1.42 21.86 3.37
CA THR A 68 0.52 22.32 2.33
C THR A 68 -0.87 21.72 2.53
N PRO A 69 -1.95 22.52 2.45
CA PRO A 69 -3.31 22.04 2.61
C PRO A 69 -3.63 20.85 1.67
N PHE A 70 -4.36 19.86 2.19
CA PHE A 70 -4.68 18.61 1.49
C PHE A 70 -5.33 18.84 0.11
N ASP A 71 -6.22 19.80 0.00
CA ASP A 71 -6.93 20.16 -1.24
C ASP A 71 -6.02 20.70 -2.34
N GLN A 72 -4.83 21.18 -1.99
CA GLN A 72 -3.83 21.66 -2.94
C GLN A 72 -2.86 20.55 -3.41
N VAL A 73 -2.77 19.44 -2.70
CA VAL A 73 -1.87 18.34 -3.05
C VAL A 73 -2.59 17.11 -3.64
N VAL A 74 -3.91 17.03 -3.51
CA VAL A 74 -4.67 15.88 -3.97
C VAL A 74 -4.95 15.93 -5.48
N CYS A 75 -4.62 14.82 -6.17
CA CYS A 75 -4.96 14.58 -7.57
C CYS A 75 -6.26 13.75 -7.65
N THR A 76 -7.34 14.30 -8.20
CA THR A 76 -8.66 13.63 -8.26
C THR A 76 -8.96 12.95 -9.59
N GLN A 77 -8.12 13.16 -10.62
CA GLN A 77 -8.34 12.65 -11.99
C GLN A 77 -7.43 11.46 -12.31
N THR A 78 -7.46 10.43 -11.47
CA THR A 78 -6.68 9.21 -11.74
C THR A 78 -7.42 8.25 -12.67
N THR A 79 -6.67 7.44 -13.41
CA THR A 79 -7.21 6.36 -14.25
C THR A 79 -7.85 5.24 -13.42
N GLY A 80 -7.49 5.14 -12.13
CA GLY A 80 -8.00 4.15 -11.18
C GLY A 80 -9.32 4.55 -10.53
N LYS A 81 -9.82 5.77 -10.76
CA LYS A 81 -11.05 6.35 -10.16
C LYS A 81 -10.97 6.43 -8.62
N TYR A 82 -9.81 6.73 -8.11
CA TYR A 82 -9.52 7.08 -6.73
C TYR A 82 -8.71 8.37 -6.69
N ASP A 83 -8.67 9.03 -5.56
CA ASP A 83 -7.82 10.20 -5.36
C ASP A 83 -6.38 9.78 -5.03
N LEU A 84 -5.42 10.62 -5.35
CA LEU A 84 -3.99 10.33 -5.18
C LEU A 84 -3.24 11.52 -4.59
N ILE A 85 -2.39 11.27 -3.59
CA ILE A 85 -1.26 12.12 -3.25
C ILE A 85 -0.05 11.57 -4.00
N ALA A 86 0.49 12.37 -4.90
CA ALA A 86 1.60 11.97 -5.77
C ALA A 86 2.95 11.96 -5.05
N ALA A 87 3.90 11.19 -5.56
CA ALA A 87 5.32 11.23 -5.17
C ALA A 87 6.22 11.44 -6.37
N TYR A 88 7.33 12.13 -6.13
CA TYR A 88 8.44 12.25 -7.04
C TYR A 88 9.77 12.30 -6.26
N GLY A 89 10.89 12.55 -6.95
CA GLY A 89 12.23 12.57 -6.37
C GLY A 89 12.43 13.52 -5.18
N ASP A 90 11.59 14.55 -5.03
CA ASP A 90 11.54 15.46 -3.88
C ASP A 90 11.19 14.76 -2.56
N VAL A 91 10.42 13.65 -2.61
CA VAL A 91 10.12 12.82 -1.43
C VAL A 91 11.40 12.24 -0.81
N THR A 92 12.50 12.10 -1.58
CA THR A 92 13.83 11.78 -1.01
C THR A 92 14.32 12.93 -0.11
N ALA A 93 14.10 14.18 -0.51
CA ALA A 93 14.43 15.33 0.32
C ALA A 93 13.54 15.43 1.57
N ALA A 94 12.29 14.95 1.48
CA ALA A 94 11.38 14.89 2.63
C ALA A 94 11.99 14.08 3.78
N GLU A 95 12.66 12.96 3.50
CA GLU A 95 13.29 12.14 4.54
C GLU A 95 14.36 12.93 5.33
N ILE A 96 15.16 13.74 4.64
CA ILE A 96 16.19 14.58 5.26
C ILE A 96 15.55 15.74 6.03
N LYS A 97 14.60 16.44 5.41
CA LYS A 97 13.95 17.61 6.01
C LYS A 97 13.12 17.24 7.23
N LEU A 98 12.42 16.12 7.20
CA LEU A 98 11.67 15.63 8.34
C LEU A 98 12.54 15.39 9.59
N MET A 99 13.85 15.11 9.44
CA MET A 99 14.73 14.96 10.60
C MET A 99 14.87 16.26 11.42
N GLU A 100 14.65 17.41 10.79
CA GLU A 100 14.73 18.73 11.41
C GLU A 100 13.37 19.22 11.95
N VAL A 101 12.28 18.49 11.65
CA VAL A 101 10.90 18.91 11.98
C VAL A 101 10.43 18.29 13.30
N PHE A 102 9.70 19.09 14.09
CA PHE A 102 9.06 18.59 15.31
C PHE A 102 7.91 17.63 14.99
N ALA A 103 7.75 16.58 15.80
CA ALA A 103 6.73 15.54 15.64
C ALA A 103 6.79 14.85 14.26
N ARG A 104 7.99 14.71 13.72
CA ARG A 104 8.30 14.19 12.37
C ARG A 104 7.72 12.80 12.07
N GLU A 105 7.51 11.96 13.09
CA GLU A 105 6.98 10.61 12.95
C GLU A 105 5.46 10.57 12.70
N VAL A 106 4.76 11.66 13.00
CA VAL A 106 3.28 11.73 12.95
C VAL A 106 2.74 12.79 11.99
N ARG A 107 3.58 13.33 11.12
CA ARG A 107 3.21 14.38 10.15
C ARG A 107 2.06 13.92 9.24
N LEU A 108 2.17 12.72 8.67
CA LEU A 108 1.12 12.15 7.84
C LEU A 108 -0.18 11.92 8.62
N LYS A 109 -0.09 11.40 9.85
CA LYS A 109 -1.25 11.20 10.72
C LYS A 109 -2.00 12.53 10.95
N ASN A 110 -1.26 13.60 11.23
CA ASN A 110 -1.84 14.92 11.45
C ASN A 110 -2.49 15.46 10.17
N ALA A 111 -1.81 15.36 9.02
CA ALA A 111 -2.34 15.80 7.74
C ALA A 111 -3.64 15.06 7.35
N LEU A 112 -3.74 13.77 7.65
CA LEU A 112 -4.92 12.96 7.35
C LEU A 112 -6.08 13.15 8.35
N SER A 113 -5.84 13.69 9.52
CA SER A 113 -6.85 13.78 10.59
C SER A 113 -8.11 14.52 10.18
N THR A 114 -8.01 15.53 9.32
CA THR A 114 -9.14 16.37 8.85
C THR A 114 -9.87 15.80 7.64
N VAL A 115 -9.26 14.88 6.90
CA VAL A 115 -9.79 14.38 5.62
C VAL A 115 -10.15 12.89 5.64
N ARG A 116 -9.71 12.17 6.67
CA ARG A 116 -9.90 10.73 6.81
C ARG A 116 -11.36 10.29 6.62
N ASP A 117 -12.30 11.04 7.18
CA ASP A 117 -13.73 10.71 7.13
C ASP A 117 -14.38 10.96 5.76
N ASN A 118 -13.66 11.61 4.83
CA ASN A 118 -14.09 11.80 3.45
C ASN A 118 -13.92 10.53 2.60
N TYR A 119 -13.16 9.54 3.09
CA TYR A 119 -12.81 8.32 2.40
C TYR A 119 -13.29 7.07 3.17
N ASP A 120 -13.62 6.02 2.44
CA ASP A 120 -13.86 4.68 3.02
C ASP A 120 -12.53 3.97 3.29
N PHE A 121 -11.57 4.10 2.36
CA PHE A 121 -10.22 3.53 2.47
C PHE A 121 -9.14 4.53 2.05
N ILE A 122 -8.04 4.51 2.77
CA ILE A 122 -6.80 5.21 2.43
C ILE A 122 -5.69 4.17 2.36
N PHE A 123 -5.08 3.97 1.19
CA PHE A 123 -3.96 3.07 1.00
C PHE A 123 -2.66 3.86 0.87
N ILE A 124 -1.63 3.46 1.61
CA ILE A 124 -0.32 4.13 1.60
C ILE A 124 0.69 3.17 0.98
N ASP A 125 1.23 3.52 -0.19
CA ASP A 125 2.34 2.78 -0.82
C ASP A 125 3.66 3.16 -0.18
N CYS A 126 4.31 2.21 0.50
CA CYS A 126 5.54 2.44 1.24
C CYS A 126 6.78 2.07 0.42
N PRO A 127 7.88 2.83 0.53
CA PRO A 127 9.17 2.44 -0.03
C PRO A 127 9.68 1.12 0.58
N PRO A 128 10.68 0.47 -0.04
CA PRO A 128 11.22 -0.81 0.45
C PRO A 128 12.12 -0.66 1.69
N SER A 129 12.34 0.56 2.16
CA SER A 129 13.18 0.86 3.33
C SER A 129 12.33 1.14 4.57
N LEU A 130 12.89 0.83 5.75
CA LEU A 130 12.33 1.25 7.02
C LEU A 130 12.91 2.61 7.41
N ASN A 131 12.48 3.64 6.72
CA ASN A 131 12.87 5.02 6.91
C ASN A 131 11.75 5.85 7.55
N LEU A 132 11.97 7.15 7.69
CA LEU A 132 11.01 8.05 8.31
C LEU A 132 9.68 8.17 7.54
N LEU A 133 9.68 7.95 6.23
CA LEU A 133 8.46 7.90 5.41
C LEU A 133 7.61 6.66 5.76
N THR A 134 8.25 5.49 5.89
CA THR A 134 7.55 4.27 6.31
C THR A 134 7.05 4.37 7.76
N ILE A 135 7.81 5.03 8.64
CA ILE A 135 7.36 5.32 10.02
C ILE A 135 6.12 6.20 10.00
N ASN A 136 6.09 7.27 9.18
CA ASN A 136 4.91 8.12 9.00
C ASN A 136 3.69 7.34 8.49
N ALA A 137 3.90 6.44 7.51
CA ALA A 137 2.83 5.57 7.03
C ALA A 137 2.25 4.70 8.16
N MET A 138 3.11 4.06 8.95
CA MET A 138 2.68 3.18 10.05
C MET A 138 2.09 3.94 11.23
N ALA A 139 2.57 5.17 11.51
CA ALA A 139 1.99 6.05 12.53
C ALA A 139 0.57 6.51 12.19
N ALA A 140 0.28 6.71 10.89
CA ALA A 140 -1.03 7.10 10.38
C ALA A 140 -2.00 5.92 10.18
N ALA A 141 -1.49 4.71 9.94
CA ALA A 141 -2.29 3.56 9.53
C ALA A 141 -3.01 2.88 10.71
N ASP A 142 -4.17 2.30 10.44
CA ASP A 142 -4.85 1.36 11.34
C ASP A 142 -4.25 -0.03 11.25
N SER A 143 -3.75 -0.38 10.06
CA SER A 143 -3.20 -1.71 9.79
C SER A 143 -2.18 -1.73 8.66
N VAL A 144 -1.38 -2.81 8.63
CA VAL A 144 -0.35 -3.06 7.61
C VAL A 144 -0.70 -4.29 6.80
N LEU A 145 -0.92 -4.11 5.49
CA LEU A 145 -0.98 -5.21 4.52
C LEU A 145 0.42 -5.52 4.02
N VAL A 146 0.82 -6.79 4.10
CA VAL A 146 2.17 -7.25 3.73
C VAL A 146 2.12 -8.11 2.48
N PRO A 147 2.36 -7.55 1.28
CA PRO A 147 2.58 -8.34 0.07
C PRO A 147 3.92 -9.08 0.16
N MET A 148 3.92 -10.36 -0.17
CA MET A 148 5.13 -11.18 -0.12
C MET A 148 5.13 -12.30 -1.16
N GLN A 149 6.30 -12.63 -1.67
CA GLN A 149 6.48 -13.81 -2.52
C GLN A 149 6.76 -15.04 -1.65
N CYS A 150 6.23 -16.19 -2.06
CA CYS A 150 6.49 -17.47 -1.39
C CYS A 150 7.84 -18.04 -1.84
N GLU A 151 8.94 -17.50 -1.29
CA GLU A 151 10.32 -17.87 -1.57
C GLU A 151 11.03 -18.34 -0.30
N TYR A 152 12.20 -18.95 -0.43
CA TYR A 152 12.93 -19.62 0.66
C TYR A 152 13.12 -18.72 1.91
N PHE A 153 13.59 -17.50 1.73
CA PHE A 153 13.84 -16.55 2.84
C PHE A 153 12.60 -15.73 3.26
N ALA A 154 11.42 -16.06 2.73
CA ALA A 154 10.23 -15.26 2.97
C ALA A 154 9.79 -15.24 4.45
N LEU A 155 9.91 -16.37 5.14
CA LEU A 155 9.53 -16.51 6.55
C LEU A 155 10.47 -15.74 7.48
N GLU A 156 11.78 -15.80 7.22
CA GLU A 156 12.78 -15.06 7.99
C GLU A 156 12.58 -13.55 7.86
N GLY A 157 12.48 -13.06 6.60
CA GLY A 157 12.19 -11.64 6.35
C GLY A 157 10.86 -11.17 6.93
N LEU A 158 9.85 -12.05 6.94
CA LEU A 158 8.56 -11.73 7.56
C LEU A 158 8.67 -11.60 9.08
N THR A 159 9.41 -12.49 9.75
CA THR A 159 9.62 -12.40 11.20
C THR A 159 10.28 -11.09 11.58
N ALA A 160 11.36 -10.69 10.88
CA ALA A 160 12.03 -9.43 11.10
C ALA A 160 11.10 -8.22 10.88
N LEU A 161 10.25 -8.27 9.83
CA LEU A 161 9.27 -7.22 9.58
C LEU A 161 8.21 -7.15 10.69
N MET A 162 7.70 -8.28 11.18
CA MET A 162 6.71 -8.34 12.27
C MET A 162 7.27 -7.76 13.57
N ASP A 163 8.51 -8.09 13.92
CA ASP A 163 9.20 -7.51 15.07
C ASP A 163 9.34 -5.99 14.95
N THR A 164 9.67 -5.52 13.75
CA THR A 164 9.76 -4.10 13.47
C THR A 164 8.42 -3.39 13.61
N ILE A 165 7.35 -3.95 13.02
CA ILE A 165 5.99 -3.40 13.14
C ILE A 165 5.57 -3.36 14.63
N SER A 166 5.86 -4.41 15.39
CA SER A 166 5.55 -4.48 16.83
C SER A 166 6.29 -3.41 17.64
N LYS A 167 7.57 -3.17 17.34
CA LYS A 167 8.35 -2.11 17.98
C LYS A 167 7.83 -0.72 17.65
N LEU A 168 7.48 -0.48 16.38
CA LEU A 168 6.88 0.78 15.94
C LEU A 168 5.49 0.99 16.57
N ALA A 169 4.67 -0.06 16.62
CA ALA A 169 3.38 0.00 17.27
C ALA A 169 3.51 0.47 18.74
N ALA A 170 4.45 -0.09 19.47
CA ALA A 170 4.68 0.26 20.88
C ALA A 170 5.10 1.73 21.10
N VAL A 171 5.70 2.40 20.10
CA VAL A 171 6.27 3.76 20.25
C VAL A 171 5.42 4.83 19.60
N VAL A 172 4.89 4.59 18.38
CA VAL A 172 4.24 5.64 17.59
C VAL A 172 2.75 5.41 17.35
N ASN A 173 2.25 4.16 17.45
CA ASN A 173 0.85 3.84 17.14
C ASN A 173 0.42 2.51 17.78
N GLU A 174 0.03 2.53 19.05
CA GLU A 174 -0.36 1.33 19.81
C GLU A 174 -1.52 0.53 19.20
N ASN A 175 -2.32 1.15 18.33
CA ASN A 175 -3.46 0.53 17.67
C ASN A 175 -3.09 -0.14 16.33
N LEU A 176 -1.84 -0.02 15.87
CA LEU A 176 -1.40 -0.60 14.59
C LEU A 176 -1.50 -2.12 14.61
N LYS A 177 -2.22 -2.67 13.65
CA LYS A 177 -2.43 -4.12 13.51
C LYS A 177 -1.87 -4.62 12.17
N ILE A 178 -1.68 -5.93 12.08
CA ILE A 178 -1.43 -6.59 10.79
C ILE A 178 -2.78 -6.82 10.12
N GLU A 179 -3.00 -6.16 8.99
CA GLU A 179 -4.17 -6.37 8.12
C GLU A 179 -4.19 -7.77 7.55
N GLY A 180 -3.05 -8.20 7.08
CA GLY A 180 -2.87 -9.54 6.57
C GLY A 180 -1.63 -9.71 5.70
N LEU A 181 -1.34 -10.97 5.40
CA LEU A 181 -0.26 -11.39 4.52
C LEU A 181 -0.84 -11.76 3.16
N LEU A 182 -0.39 -11.09 2.11
CA LEU A 182 -0.83 -11.31 0.74
C LEU A 182 0.26 -12.02 -0.06
N ARG A 183 -0.02 -13.24 -0.52
CA ARG A 183 0.89 -14.00 -1.38
C ARG A 183 0.80 -13.47 -2.80
N THR A 184 1.91 -12.91 -3.29
CA THR A 184 2.03 -12.30 -4.63
C THR A 184 2.90 -13.14 -5.54
N MET A 185 2.74 -12.97 -6.85
CA MET A 185 3.46 -13.73 -7.90
C MET A 185 3.42 -15.24 -7.65
N TYR A 186 2.31 -15.70 -7.10
CA TYR A 186 2.13 -17.08 -6.69
C TYR A 186 1.97 -17.99 -7.92
N ASP A 187 2.75 -19.07 -7.95
CA ASP A 187 2.62 -20.13 -8.96
C ASP A 187 2.34 -21.47 -8.24
N PRO A 188 1.12 -22.03 -8.37
CA PRO A 188 0.76 -23.27 -7.70
C PRO A 188 1.52 -24.51 -8.24
N ARG A 189 2.20 -24.39 -9.39
CA ARG A 189 3.04 -25.46 -9.95
C ARG A 189 4.42 -25.53 -9.28
N ASN A 190 4.83 -24.45 -8.59
CA ASN A 190 6.11 -24.41 -7.91
C ASN A 190 5.96 -25.02 -6.50
N ARG A 191 6.66 -26.16 -6.29
CA ARG A 191 6.64 -26.90 -5.02
C ARG A 191 7.08 -26.04 -3.83
N LEU A 192 8.17 -25.28 -3.97
CA LEU A 192 8.67 -24.42 -2.91
C LEU A 192 7.63 -23.34 -2.53
N SER A 193 6.96 -22.74 -3.52
CA SER A 193 5.91 -21.74 -3.26
C SER A 193 4.74 -22.35 -2.47
N ASN A 194 4.37 -23.59 -2.74
CA ASN A 194 3.32 -24.28 -2.00
C ASN A 194 3.76 -24.57 -0.56
N GLU A 195 4.96 -25.10 -0.37
CA GLU A 195 5.52 -25.41 0.96
C GLU A 195 5.59 -24.15 1.84
N VAL A 196 6.12 -23.03 1.31
CA VAL A 196 6.16 -21.74 2.02
C VAL A 196 4.75 -21.22 2.30
N SER A 197 3.84 -21.30 1.34
CA SER A 197 2.44 -20.88 1.51
C SER A 197 1.74 -21.67 2.62
N ASP A 198 1.99 -22.96 2.73
CA ASP A 198 1.37 -23.81 3.77
C ASP A 198 1.97 -23.53 5.15
N GLN A 199 3.28 -23.26 5.22
CA GLN A 199 3.90 -22.79 6.46
C GLN A 199 3.34 -21.44 6.91
N LEU A 200 3.14 -20.49 6.00
CA LEU A 200 2.50 -19.19 6.31
C LEU A 200 1.10 -19.39 6.90
N LYS A 201 0.27 -20.23 6.27
CA LYS A 201 -1.09 -20.53 6.77
C LYS A 201 -1.04 -21.21 8.14
N LYS A 202 -0.08 -22.12 8.36
CA LYS A 202 0.09 -22.81 9.63
C LYS A 202 0.47 -21.88 10.77
N HIS A 203 1.37 -20.90 10.52
CA HIS A 203 1.88 -20.00 11.55
C HIS A 203 1.01 -18.75 11.77
N PHE A 204 0.40 -18.22 10.71
CA PHE A 204 -0.34 -16.95 10.77
C PHE A 204 -1.86 -17.10 10.59
N GLY A 205 -2.34 -18.29 10.27
CA GLY A 205 -3.77 -18.64 10.27
C GLY A 205 -4.62 -17.68 9.43
N ASN A 206 -5.58 -17.06 10.08
CA ASN A 206 -6.53 -16.13 9.47
C ASN A 206 -5.90 -14.80 9.00
N LYS A 207 -4.69 -14.46 9.46
CA LYS A 207 -3.95 -13.30 8.93
C LYS A 207 -3.49 -13.50 7.49
N VAL A 208 -3.40 -14.73 6.98
CA VAL A 208 -3.08 -14.98 5.57
C VAL A 208 -4.35 -14.84 4.73
N TYR A 209 -4.34 -13.94 3.76
CA TYR A 209 -5.43 -13.81 2.81
C TYR A 209 -5.62 -15.13 2.04
N ARG A 210 -6.88 -15.56 1.85
CA ARG A 210 -7.20 -16.73 1.00
C ARG A 210 -6.86 -16.44 -0.44
N THR A 211 -7.16 -15.24 -0.89
CA THR A 211 -6.80 -14.74 -2.22
C THR A 211 -5.28 -14.73 -2.39
N VAL A 212 -4.83 -15.16 -3.56
CA VAL A 212 -3.44 -15.07 -4.02
C VAL A 212 -3.38 -14.23 -5.30
N ILE A 213 -2.31 -13.48 -5.47
CA ILE A 213 -2.06 -12.73 -6.71
C ILE A 213 -1.11 -13.57 -7.57
N PRO A 214 -1.57 -14.06 -8.73
CA PRO A 214 -0.73 -14.88 -9.60
C PRO A 214 0.36 -14.05 -10.28
N ARG A 215 1.44 -14.69 -10.73
CA ARG A 215 2.35 -14.07 -11.68
C ARG A 215 1.57 -13.81 -12.98
N ASN A 216 1.48 -12.55 -13.40
CA ASN A 216 0.65 -12.15 -14.54
C ASN A 216 1.28 -10.99 -15.30
N VAL A 217 1.50 -11.17 -16.60
CA VAL A 217 2.14 -10.18 -17.49
C VAL A 217 1.34 -8.87 -17.51
N ARG A 218 0.01 -8.93 -17.49
CA ARG A 218 -0.85 -7.73 -17.52
C ARG A 218 -0.66 -6.83 -16.30
N LEU A 219 -0.31 -7.39 -15.13
CA LEU A 219 0.05 -6.60 -13.94
C LEU A 219 1.38 -5.86 -14.11
N ALA A 220 2.29 -6.40 -14.92
CA ALA A 220 3.58 -5.76 -15.19
C ALA A 220 3.48 -4.70 -16.31
N GLU A 221 2.61 -4.91 -17.30
CA GLU A 221 2.42 -4.01 -18.44
C GLU A 221 1.55 -2.79 -18.08
N ALA A 222 0.49 -2.98 -17.31
CA ALA A 222 -0.50 -1.94 -17.01
C ALA A 222 0.10 -0.62 -16.50
N PRO A 223 1.12 -0.60 -15.62
CA PRO A 223 1.78 0.62 -15.17
C PRO A 223 2.39 1.46 -16.30
N SER A 224 2.95 0.83 -17.34
CA SER A 224 3.53 1.54 -18.48
C SER A 224 2.47 2.29 -19.32
N HIS A 225 1.19 1.96 -19.13
CA HIS A 225 0.05 2.63 -19.73
C HIS A 225 -0.65 3.57 -18.74
N GLY A 226 -0.09 3.81 -17.57
CA GLY A 226 -0.68 4.65 -16.53
C GLY A 226 -2.04 4.14 -16.05
N LYS A 227 -2.26 2.82 -15.98
CA LYS A 227 -3.57 2.24 -15.64
C LYS A 227 -3.44 1.09 -14.65
N PRO A 228 -4.33 0.98 -13.64
CA PRO A 228 -4.53 -0.27 -12.93
C PRO A 228 -4.97 -1.40 -13.87
N ALA A 229 -4.59 -2.64 -13.55
CA ALA A 229 -4.81 -3.79 -14.44
C ALA A 229 -6.29 -3.99 -14.84
N MET A 230 -7.24 -3.66 -13.98
CA MET A 230 -8.67 -3.79 -14.30
C MET A 230 -9.13 -2.82 -15.39
N TYR A 231 -8.45 -1.68 -15.57
CA TYR A 231 -8.72 -0.71 -16.65
C TYR A 231 -7.81 -0.91 -17.86
N TYR A 232 -6.76 -1.73 -17.73
CA TYR A 232 -5.92 -2.16 -18.83
C TYR A 232 -6.45 -3.44 -19.48
N ASP A 233 -6.67 -4.50 -18.68
CA ASP A 233 -7.26 -5.78 -19.12
C ASP A 233 -8.08 -6.40 -17.97
N LYS A 234 -9.38 -6.08 -17.93
CA LYS A 234 -10.31 -6.55 -16.89
C LYS A 234 -10.49 -8.07 -16.82
N TYR A 235 -10.15 -8.77 -17.88
CA TYR A 235 -10.30 -10.23 -17.96
C TYR A 235 -9.04 -10.96 -17.50
N SER A 236 -7.94 -10.28 -17.30
CA SER A 236 -6.69 -10.86 -16.83
C SER A 236 -6.84 -11.52 -15.47
N ALA A 237 -6.04 -12.55 -15.24
CA ALA A 237 -6.00 -13.26 -13.96
C ALA A 237 -5.61 -12.31 -12.80
N GLY A 238 -4.71 -11.36 -13.07
CA GLY A 238 -4.29 -10.36 -12.09
C GLY A 238 -5.41 -9.42 -11.69
N ALA A 239 -6.16 -8.85 -12.65
CA ALA A 239 -7.29 -7.96 -12.37
C ALA A 239 -8.39 -8.66 -11.56
N LYS A 240 -8.75 -9.89 -11.94
CA LYS A 240 -9.71 -10.71 -11.20
C LYS A 240 -9.24 -11.04 -9.78
N ALA A 241 -7.95 -11.31 -9.59
CA ALA A 241 -7.38 -11.60 -8.27
C ALA A 241 -7.46 -10.38 -7.34
N TYR A 242 -7.16 -9.17 -7.82
CA TYR A 242 -7.30 -7.95 -7.00
C TYR A 242 -8.76 -7.61 -6.69
N LEU A 243 -9.69 -7.85 -7.61
CA LEU A 243 -11.12 -7.70 -7.32
C LEU A 243 -11.58 -8.71 -6.25
N ALA A 244 -11.10 -9.95 -6.31
CA ALA A 244 -11.36 -10.97 -5.29
C ALA A 244 -10.76 -10.58 -3.92
N LEU A 245 -9.55 -9.99 -3.91
CA LEU A 245 -8.90 -9.47 -2.70
C LEU A 245 -9.74 -8.34 -2.07
N ALA A 246 -10.21 -7.40 -2.87
CA ALA A 246 -11.09 -6.33 -2.40
C ALA A 246 -12.36 -6.89 -1.74
N GLY A 247 -13.00 -7.86 -2.37
CA GLY A 247 -14.15 -8.54 -1.78
C GLY A 247 -13.82 -9.34 -0.52
N GLU A 248 -12.64 -9.93 -0.41
CA GLU A 248 -12.19 -10.61 0.82
C GLU A 248 -11.92 -9.61 1.94
N MET A 249 -11.26 -8.48 1.65
CA MET A 249 -10.99 -7.41 2.60
C MET A 249 -12.30 -6.84 3.16
N LEU A 250 -13.28 -6.52 2.32
CA LEU A 250 -14.58 -6.00 2.76
C LEU A 250 -15.32 -6.99 3.69
N ARG A 251 -15.32 -8.28 3.36
CA ARG A 251 -15.93 -9.30 4.25
C ARG A 251 -15.24 -9.43 5.60
N ARG A 252 -13.93 -9.21 5.66
CA ARG A 252 -13.19 -9.23 6.94
C ARG A 252 -13.53 -8.04 7.83
N GLU A 253 -13.91 -6.90 7.25
CA GLU A 253 -14.39 -5.73 7.99
C GLU A 253 -15.78 -5.96 8.62
N GLU A 254 -16.65 -6.73 7.94
CA GLU A 254 -18.02 -6.99 8.39
C GLU A 254 -18.10 -8.04 9.51
N ILE A 255 -17.03 -8.81 9.74
CA ILE A 255 -16.98 -9.82 10.81
C ILE A 255 -16.20 -9.21 11.99
N PRO A 256 -16.88 -8.79 13.08
CA PRO A 256 -16.20 -8.34 14.30
C PRO A 256 -15.31 -9.46 14.84
N VAL A 257 -14.05 -9.15 15.11
CA VAL A 257 -13.09 -10.06 15.76
C VAL A 257 -13.32 -10.05 17.26
#